data_338155feea1feacafb3c3c42776dc503
#
_entry.id   338155feea1feacafb3c3c42776dc503
#
_cell.length_a   1.000
_cell.length_b   1.000
_cell.length_c   1.000
_cell.angle_alpha   90.00
_cell.angle_beta   90.00
_cell.angle_gamma   90.00
#
_symmetry.space_group_name_H-M   'P 1'
#
loop_
_entity.id
_entity.type
_entity.pdbx_description
1 polymer ?
#
loop_
_entity_poly.entity_id
_entity_poly.type
_entity_poly.pdbx_seq_one_letter_code
_entity_poly.pdbx_strand_id
1 'polypeptide(L)'
;HFKEYVKQLRDSRLAPLALKPRLSNGGMEQRFTNGSFIRPLAVTKVAGHGVQMDKFTLDEAFSLTEEAGYMILDGLGPTMNTRLRFTGVQPQMWITSTEGTAASTFFNTLLDGLRAGDVPDRTAWFDFGLPDDEDPEDLKAVARWHPAAGLLWDLRQLADFRQQFGDNKAGWARAFANRRDVGIAERIISADLWNATTCWPIAPGDLAGRP
;
A
#
# COMPACT_ATOMS: atom_id res chain seq x y z
N HIS A 1 -15.16 5.98 -0.99
CA HIS A 1 -14.00 6.88 -0.80
C HIS A 1 -14.23 8.29 -1.35
N PHE A 2 -14.44 8.53 -2.67
CA PHE A 2 -14.54 9.89 -3.22
C PHE A 2 -15.72 10.72 -2.66
N LYS A 3 -16.89 10.11 -2.48
CA LYS A 3 -18.05 10.79 -1.89
C LYS A 3 -17.79 11.22 -0.45
N GLU A 4 -17.07 10.41 0.31
CA GLU A 4 -16.68 10.72 1.67
C GLU A 4 -15.64 11.84 1.71
N TYR A 5 -14.63 11.80 0.82
CA TYR A 5 -13.71 12.91 0.63
C TYR A 5 -14.42 14.24 0.38
N VAL A 6 -15.41 14.26 -0.52
CA VAL A 6 -16.20 15.46 -0.82
C VAL A 6 -16.99 15.95 0.40
N LYS A 7 -17.47 15.04 1.25
CA LYS A 7 -18.17 15.41 2.49
C LYS A 7 -17.19 16.04 3.48
N GLN A 8 -16.03 15.42 3.72
CA GLN A 8 -14.99 15.98 4.59
C GLN A 8 -14.48 17.34 4.09
N LEU A 9 -14.35 17.52 2.77
CA LEU A 9 -13.94 18.79 2.17
C LEU A 9 -14.88 19.93 2.54
N ARG A 10 -16.19 19.67 2.65
CA ARG A 10 -17.19 20.69 3.04
C ARG A 10 -17.02 21.18 4.47
N ASP A 11 -16.46 20.35 5.35
CA ASP A 11 -16.19 20.65 6.75
C ASP A 11 -14.76 21.19 6.97
N SER A 12 -13.99 21.33 5.88
CA SER A 12 -12.61 21.77 5.91
C SER A 12 -12.43 23.26 5.62
N ARG A 13 -11.22 23.79 5.88
CA ARG A 13 -10.84 25.16 5.50
C ARG A 13 -10.86 25.41 3.98
N LEU A 14 -10.90 24.37 3.17
CA LEU A 14 -10.98 24.46 1.72
C LEU A 14 -12.43 24.58 1.20
N ALA A 15 -13.43 24.43 2.05
CA ALA A 15 -14.84 24.53 1.66
C ALA A 15 -15.18 25.77 0.85
N PRO A 16 -14.70 27.01 1.18
CA PRO A 16 -14.99 28.21 0.40
C PRO A 16 -14.44 28.19 -1.03
N LEU A 17 -13.43 27.35 -1.28
CA LEU A 17 -12.81 27.20 -2.60
C LEU A 17 -13.48 26.10 -3.44
N ALA A 18 -14.27 25.23 -2.82
CA ALA A 18 -14.88 24.08 -3.46
C ALA A 18 -16.17 24.48 -4.21
N LEU A 19 -16.24 24.15 -5.48
CA LEU A 19 -17.45 24.29 -6.28
C LEU A 19 -18.39 23.09 -6.06
N LYS A 20 -19.61 23.17 -6.60
CA LYS A 20 -20.58 22.07 -6.53
C LYS A 20 -19.99 20.78 -7.15
N PRO A 21 -19.87 19.68 -6.41
CA PRO A 21 -19.27 18.45 -6.93
C PRO A 21 -20.21 17.74 -7.91
N ARG A 22 -19.62 17.03 -8.85
CA ARG A 22 -20.30 16.03 -9.67
C ARG A 22 -20.14 14.68 -8.99
N LEU A 23 -21.23 13.99 -8.70
CA LEU A 23 -21.21 12.70 -7.97
C LEU A 23 -21.85 11.55 -8.77
N SER A 24 -22.11 11.77 -10.08
CA SER A 24 -22.63 10.73 -10.98
C SER A 24 -21.58 9.65 -11.22
N ASN A 25 -22.02 8.39 -11.30
CA ASN A 25 -21.13 7.26 -11.60
C ASN A 25 -20.41 7.49 -12.95
N GLY A 26 -19.11 7.23 -12.97
CA GLY A 26 -18.27 7.47 -14.15
C GLY A 26 -17.89 8.93 -14.43
N GLY A 27 -18.48 9.91 -13.71
CA GLY A 27 -18.21 11.33 -13.91
C GLY A 27 -17.96 12.07 -12.60
N MET A 28 -17.52 11.40 -11.55
CA MET A 28 -17.23 12.03 -10.27
C MET A 28 -16.06 13.01 -10.38
N GLU A 29 -16.28 14.23 -9.93
CA GLU A 29 -15.28 15.29 -9.97
C GLU A 29 -15.59 16.37 -8.92
N GLN A 30 -14.57 16.85 -8.23
CA GLN A 30 -14.61 18.07 -7.43
C GLN A 30 -13.77 19.14 -8.11
N ARG A 31 -14.36 20.27 -8.43
CA ARG A 31 -13.68 21.45 -8.94
C ARG A 31 -13.52 22.52 -7.87
N PHE A 32 -12.53 23.38 -8.08
CA PHE A 32 -12.23 24.50 -7.21
C PHE A 32 -12.27 25.82 -7.98
N THR A 33 -12.42 26.94 -7.26
CA THR A 33 -12.54 28.28 -7.82
C THR A 33 -11.31 28.72 -8.63
N ASN A 34 -10.15 28.16 -8.36
CA ASN A 34 -8.90 28.41 -9.12
C ASN A 34 -8.77 27.56 -10.40
N GLY A 35 -9.81 26.80 -10.77
CA GLY A 35 -9.80 25.92 -11.94
C GLY A 35 -9.20 24.53 -11.73
N SER A 36 -8.59 24.27 -10.57
CA SER A 36 -8.10 22.91 -10.26
C SER A 36 -9.26 21.94 -10.03
N PHE A 37 -8.96 20.65 -10.16
CA PHE A 37 -9.95 19.61 -9.91
C PHE A 37 -9.31 18.32 -9.39
N ILE A 38 -10.12 17.52 -8.70
CA ILE A 38 -9.79 16.16 -8.25
C ILE A 38 -10.87 15.22 -8.76
N ARG A 39 -10.47 14.08 -9.30
CA ARG A 39 -11.38 13.03 -9.75
C ARG A 39 -10.79 11.65 -9.51
N PRO A 40 -11.61 10.63 -9.18
CA PRO A 40 -11.17 9.25 -9.17
C PRO A 40 -10.94 8.77 -10.61
N LEU A 41 -9.94 7.92 -10.78
CA LEU A 41 -9.69 7.20 -12.03
C LEU A 41 -10.01 5.72 -11.81
N ALA A 42 -10.66 5.10 -12.78
CA ALA A 42 -10.83 3.65 -12.77
C ALA A 42 -9.52 2.98 -13.20
N VAL A 43 -9.19 1.86 -12.57
CA VAL A 43 -8.06 1.02 -12.97
C VAL A 43 -8.43 0.27 -14.25
N THR A 44 -8.07 0.83 -15.40
CA THR A 44 -8.32 0.25 -16.71
C THR A 44 -7.09 0.40 -17.59
N LYS A 45 -6.99 -0.39 -18.65
CA LYS A 45 -5.87 -0.34 -19.62
C LYS A 45 -5.66 1.04 -20.28
N VAL A 46 -6.66 1.91 -20.22
CA VAL A 46 -6.60 3.29 -20.74
C VAL A 46 -6.63 4.34 -19.64
N ALA A 47 -6.47 3.91 -18.39
CA ALA A 47 -6.46 4.84 -17.26
C ALA A 47 -5.32 5.86 -17.42
N GLY A 48 -5.67 7.14 -17.32
CA GLY A 48 -4.69 8.22 -17.40
C GLY A 48 -4.28 8.64 -18.81
N HIS A 49 -4.54 7.87 -19.86
CA HIS A 49 -4.21 8.28 -21.22
C HIS A 49 -4.92 9.60 -21.60
N GLY A 50 -4.14 10.59 -22.05
CA GLY A 50 -4.65 11.89 -22.46
C GLY A 50 -5.06 12.83 -21.33
N VAL A 51 -4.90 12.45 -20.07
CA VAL A 51 -5.17 13.32 -18.90
C VAL A 51 -3.87 13.79 -18.31
N GLN A 52 -3.63 15.09 -18.40
CA GLN A 52 -2.48 15.71 -17.74
C GLN A 52 -2.78 15.93 -16.26
N MET A 53 -1.89 15.45 -15.39
CA MET A 53 -2.04 15.50 -13.93
C MET A 53 -0.82 16.13 -13.28
N ASP A 54 -1.08 16.99 -12.29
CA ASP A 54 -0.02 17.57 -11.44
C ASP A 54 0.28 16.65 -10.24
N LYS A 55 -0.72 15.88 -9.84
CA LYS A 55 -0.61 14.90 -8.76
C LYS A 55 -1.45 13.67 -9.06
N PHE A 56 -0.88 12.51 -8.83
CA PHE A 56 -1.55 11.22 -8.85
C PHE A 56 -1.38 10.54 -7.49
N THR A 57 -2.43 9.93 -6.99
CA THR A 57 -2.36 9.08 -5.79
C THR A 57 -2.89 7.69 -6.14
N LEU A 58 -2.06 6.69 -5.94
CA LEU A 58 -2.41 5.28 -6.01
C LEU A 58 -2.56 4.79 -4.57
N ASP A 59 -3.80 4.62 -4.14
CA ASP A 59 -4.12 4.15 -2.81
C ASP A 59 -4.38 2.65 -2.81
N GLU A 60 -4.11 1.99 -1.69
CA GLU A 60 -4.25 0.53 -1.53
C GLU A 60 -3.48 -0.27 -2.61
N ALA A 61 -2.23 0.13 -2.87
CA ALA A 61 -1.39 -0.49 -3.91
C ALA A 61 -1.19 -2.00 -3.71
N PHE A 62 -1.37 -2.52 -2.48
CA PHE A 62 -1.33 -3.95 -2.19
C PHE A 62 -2.38 -4.76 -2.97
N SER A 63 -3.46 -4.13 -3.42
CA SER A 63 -4.54 -4.79 -4.17
C SER A 63 -4.19 -5.09 -5.64
N LEU A 64 -3.06 -4.59 -6.13
CA LEU A 64 -2.67 -4.69 -7.53
C LEU A 64 -1.72 -5.86 -7.78
N THR A 65 -1.96 -6.55 -8.89
CA THR A 65 -0.95 -7.43 -9.51
C THR A 65 0.15 -6.59 -10.12
N GLU A 66 1.30 -7.20 -10.39
CA GLU A 66 2.44 -6.54 -11.02
C GLU A 66 2.07 -5.93 -12.38
N GLU A 67 1.37 -6.70 -13.23
CA GLU A 67 0.90 -6.22 -14.53
C GLU A 67 -0.02 -5.00 -14.40
N ALA A 68 -0.98 -5.03 -13.49
CA ALA A 68 -1.92 -3.93 -13.29
C ALA A 68 -1.24 -2.67 -12.75
N GLY A 69 -0.29 -2.81 -11.83
CA GLY A 69 0.46 -1.71 -11.27
C GLY A 69 1.33 -1.01 -12.31
N TYR A 70 2.14 -1.76 -13.05
CA TYR A 70 2.98 -1.17 -14.11
C TYR A 70 2.16 -0.60 -15.25
N MET A 71 1.07 -1.21 -15.64
CA MET A 71 0.16 -0.63 -16.65
C MET A 71 -0.34 0.76 -16.25
N ILE A 72 -0.65 0.98 -14.96
CA ILE A 72 -1.04 2.29 -14.44
C ILE A 72 0.14 3.26 -14.52
N LEU A 73 1.33 2.86 -14.06
CA LEU A 73 2.51 3.72 -14.05
C LEU A 73 2.93 4.13 -15.47
N ASP A 74 2.90 3.20 -16.40
CA ASP A 74 3.22 3.43 -17.82
C ASP A 74 2.22 4.38 -18.50
N GLY A 75 0.94 4.29 -18.12
CA GLY A 75 -0.09 5.19 -18.63
C GLY A 75 0.00 6.61 -18.06
N LEU A 76 0.38 6.74 -16.79
CA LEU A 76 0.37 8.02 -16.07
C LEU A 76 1.69 8.79 -16.16
N GLY A 77 2.84 8.10 -16.08
CA GLY A 77 4.15 8.72 -16.06
C GLY A 77 4.37 9.71 -17.20
N PRO A 78 4.14 9.33 -18.47
CA PRO A 78 4.29 10.25 -19.61
C PRO A 78 3.37 11.48 -19.53
N THR A 79 2.15 11.33 -19.01
CA THR A 79 1.18 12.43 -18.93
C THR A 79 1.58 13.48 -17.90
N MET A 80 2.32 13.09 -16.88
CA MET A 80 2.82 13.98 -15.83
C MET A 80 4.07 14.76 -16.27
N ASN A 81 4.95 14.17 -17.07
CA ASN A 81 6.24 14.75 -17.45
C ASN A 81 6.14 16.12 -18.14
N THR A 82 5.03 16.39 -18.84
CA THR A 82 4.81 17.66 -19.53
C THR A 82 4.37 18.79 -18.60
N ARG A 83 3.91 18.47 -17.39
CA ARG A 83 3.28 19.45 -16.48
C ARG A 83 4.23 20.48 -15.94
N LEU A 84 5.46 20.10 -15.61
CA LEU A 84 6.46 21.04 -15.09
C LEU A 84 6.63 22.28 -15.99
N ARG A 85 6.64 22.09 -17.32
CA ARG A 85 6.80 23.19 -18.28
C ARG A 85 5.64 24.19 -18.24
N PHE A 86 4.42 23.73 -17.93
CA PHE A 86 3.23 24.57 -17.93
C PHE A 86 2.92 25.19 -16.56
N THR A 87 3.22 24.48 -15.48
CA THR A 87 2.86 24.90 -14.12
C THR A 87 4.03 25.47 -13.34
N GLY A 88 5.27 25.19 -13.73
CA GLY A 88 6.47 25.50 -12.95
C GLY A 88 6.61 24.64 -11.68
N VAL A 89 5.68 23.70 -11.44
CA VAL A 89 5.66 22.82 -10.26
C VAL A 89 5.92 21.39 -10.70
N GLN A 90 6.86 20.74 -10.02
CA GLN A 90 7.17 19.32 -10.26
C GLN A 90 5.94 18.46 -9.98
N PRO A 91 5.47 17.66 -10.93
CA PRO A 91 4.37 16.74 -10.69
C PRO A 91 4.77 15.66 -9.68
N GLN A 92 3.81 15.16 -8.93
CA GLN A 92 4.06 14.19 -7.86
C GLN A 92 3.20 12.94 -8.02
N MET A 93 3.84 11.79 -7.86
CA MET A 93 3.16 10.50 -7.70
C MET A 93 3.26 10.07 -6.23
N TRP A 94 2.12 9.70 -5.67
CA TRP A 94 2.02 9.16 -4.32
C TRP A 94 1.48 7.74 -4.41
N ILE A 95 2.19 6.80 -3.81
CA ILE A 95 1.75 5.41 -3.64
C ILE A 95 1.57 5.18 -2.14
N THR A 96 0.34 4.87 -1.74
CA THR A 96 -0.02 4.62 -0.35
C THR A 96 -0.58 3.21 -0.21
N SER A 97 -0.16 2.50 0.83
CA SER A 97 -0.61 1.13 1.04
C SER A 97 -0.27 0.65 2.44
N THR A 98 -1.01 -0.33 2.93
CA THR A 98 -0.53 -1.27 3.92
C THR A 98 0.20 -2.41 3.22
N GLU A 99 0.96 -3.20 3.98
CA GLU A 99 1.49 -4.47 3.49
C GLU A 99 0.34 -5.37 3.03
N GLY A 100 0.58 -6.10 1.97
CA GLY A 100 -0.40 -7.02 1.40
C GLY A 100 -0.15 -8.48 1.77
N THR A 101 -0.50 -9.33 0.83
CA THR A 101 -0.23 -10.77 0.88
C THR A 101 0.83 -11.15 -0.17
N ALA A 102 1.15 -12.44 -0.29
CA ALA A 102 2.02 -12.94 -1.36
C ALA A 102 1.48 -12.58 -2.77
N ALA A 103 0.16 -12.40 -2.93
CA ALA A 103 -0.47 -12.02 -4.20
C ALA A 103 -0.32 -10.53 -4.55
N SER A 104 0.12 -9.70 -3.63
CA SER A 104 0.31 -8.25 -3.81
C SER A 104 1.61 -7.95 -4.57
N THR A 105 1.81 -8.58 -5.72
CA THR A 105 3.11 -8.68 -6.40
C THR A 105 3.67 -7.32 -6.81
N PHE A 106 2.85 -6.39 -7.27
CA PHE A 106 3.28 -5.04 -7.61
C PHE A 106 3.90 -4.31 -6.40
N PHE A 107 3.13 -4.23 -5.31
CA PHE A 107 3.57 -3.47 -4.14
C PHE A 107 4.72 -4.17 -3.40
N ASN A 108 4.71 -5.50 -3.36
CA ASN A 108 5.79 -6.27 -2.78
C ASN A 108 7.13 -6.01 -3.49
N THR A 109 7.15 -6.08 -4.83
CA THR A 109 8.36 -5.79 -5.63
C THR A 109 8.88 -4.38 -5.37
N LEU A 110 7.99 -3.39 -5.36
CA LEU A 110 8.35 -2.00 -5.07
C LEU A 110 8.95 -1.84 -3.67
N LEU A 111 8.27 -2.37 -2.66
CA LEU A 111 8.69 -2.22 -1.26
C LEU A 111 9.99 -2.98 -0.97
N ASP A 112 10.15 -4.17 -1.52
CA ASP A 112 11.37 -4.97 -1.35
C ASP A 112 12.58 -4.26 -1.98
N GLY A 113 12.43 -3.63 -3.15
CA GLY A 113 13.46 -2.79 -3.75
C GLY A 113 13.84 -1.59 -2.87
N LEU A 114 12.84 -0.85 -2.36
CA LEU A 114 13.08 0.29 -1.47
C LEU A 114 13.81 -0.12 -0.17
N ARG A 115 13.43 -1.26 0.42
CA ARG A 115 14.10 -1.81 1.62
C ARG A 115 15.51 -2.31 1.33
N ALA A 116 15.77 -2.78 0.11
CA ALA A 116 17.11 -3.15 -0.35
C ALA A 116 18.03 -1.94 -0.67
N GLY A 117 17.48 -0.73 -0.63
CA GLY A 117 18.21 0.51 -0.92
C GLY A 117 18.09 0.99 -2.36
N ASP A 118 17.27 0.34 -3.19
CA ASP A 118 16.98 0.76 -4.57
C ASP A 118 16.00 1.92 -4.58
N VAL A 119 16.41 3.06 -4.04
CA VAL A 119 15.58 4.27 -3.95
C VAL A 119 15.83 5.13 -5.19
N PRO A 120 14.84 5.30 -6.09
CA PRO A 120 15.00 6.15 -7.26
C PRO A 120 15.25 7.61 -6.88
N ASP A 121 15.96 8.34 -7.74
CA ASP A 121 16.19 9.77 -7.56
C ASP A 121 14.87 10.53 -7.34
N ARG A 122 14.91 11.50 -6.43
CA ARG A 122 13.74 12.34 -6.07
C ARG A 122 12.56 11.56 -5.49
N THR A 123 12.85 10.41 -4.90
CA THR A 123 11.86 9.60 -4.18
C THR A 123 12.07 9.75 -2.68
N ALA A 124 10.99 9.97 -1.94
CA ALA A 124 10.94 9.82 -0.49
C ALA A 124 9.98 8.67 -0.17
N TRP A 125 10.35 7.84 0.77
CA TRP A 125 9.48 6.76 1.24
C TRP A 125 9.47 6.70 2.77
N PHE A 126 8.36 6.23 3.29
CA PHE A 126 8.10 6.14 4.72
C PHE A 126 7.50 4.77 5.01
N ASP A 127 8.17 3.99 5.84
CA ASP A 127 7.70 2.68 6.28
C ASP A 127 7.36 2.76 7.79
N PHE A 128 6.11 2.51 8.10
CA PHE A 128 5.59 2.46 9.46
C PHE A 128 5.35 1.02 9.92
N GLY A 129 5.99 0.06 9.27
CA GLY A 129 5.93 -1.34 9.65
C GLY A 129 6.70 -1.62 10.94
N LEU A 130 6.21 -2.58 11.70
CA LEU A 130 6.94 -3.13 12.84
C LEU A 130 8.19 -3.86 12.34
N PRO A 131 9.40 -3.58 12.85
CA PRO A 131 10.62 -4.28 12.48
C PRO A 131 10.50 -5.81 12.62
N ASP A 132 11.21 -6.56 11.78
CA ASP A 132 11.09 -8.02 11.70
C ASP A 132 11.52 -8.74 12.97
N ASP A 133 12.41 -8.14 13.75
CA ASP A 133 12.90 -8.65 15.04
C ASP A 133 11.96 -8.35 16.22
N GLU A 134 10.88 -7.57 15.99
CA GLU A 134 9.88 -7.28 17.02
C GLU A 134 8.65 -8.19 16.90
N ASP A 135 8.03 -8.53 18.05
CA ASP A 135 6.86 -9.39 18.10
C ASP A 135 5.56 -8.59 17.81
N PRO A 136 4.77 -8.96 16.79
CA PRO A 136 3.46 -8.34 16.54
C PRO A 136 2.44 -8.55 17.67
N GLU A 137 2.66 -9.49 18.57
CA GLU A 137 1.82 -9.69 19.76
C GLU A 137 2.18 -8.74 20.91
N ASP A 138 3.34 -8.09 20.87
CA ASP A 138 3.67 -7.01 21.81
C ASP A 138 2.97 -5.71 21.40
N LEU A 139 1.84 -5.41 22.06
CA LEU A 139 1.03 -4.23 21.77
C LEU A 139 1.80 -2.92 21.98
N LYS A 140 2.81 -2.90 22.86
CA LYS A 140 3.63 -1.69 23.06
C LYS A 140 4.58 -1.48 21.90
N ALA A 141 5.16 -2.55 21.37
CA ALA A 141 5.95 -2.50 20.16
C ALA A 141 5.11 -2.01 18.98
N VAL A 142 3.93 -2.62 18.75
CA VAL A 142 3.00 -2.19 17.70
C VAL A 142 2.64 -0.72 17.84
N ALA A 143 2.27 -0.25 19.04
CA ALA A 143 1.88 1.13 19.26
C ALA A 143 3.04 2.13 19.02
N ARG A 144 4.29 1.73 19.23
CA ARG A 144 5.47 2.58 18.99
C ARG A 144 5.66 2.89 17.49
N TRP A 145 5.33 1.94 16.63
CA TRP A 145 5.53 2.06 15.18
C TRP A 145 4.28 2.49 14.41
N HIS A 146 3.11 2.26 14.96
CA HIS A 146 1.85 2.56 14.26
C HIS A 146 1.55 4.07 14.29
N PRO A 147 1.35 4.73 13.13
CA PRO A 147 1.21 6.19 13.04
C PRO A 147 -0.06 6.75 13.71
N ALA A 148 -1.08 5.93 13.92
CA ALA A 148 -2.33 6.34 14.59
C ALA A 148 -2.29 6.21 16.11
N ALA A 149 -1.26 5.56 16.68
CA ALA A 149 -1.14 5.39 18.12
C ALA A 149 -0.94 6.73 18.84
N GLY A 150 -1.71 6.93 19.90
CA GLY A 150 -1.71 8.20 20.65
C GLY A 150 -2.43 9.36 19.97
N LEU A 151 -2.84 9.20 18.69
CA LEU A 151 -3.62 10.20 17.95
C LEU A 151 -5.09 9.76 17.79
N LEU A 152 -5.33 8.54 17.35
CA LEU A 152 -6.67 8.01 17.08
C LEU A 152 -7.11 6.96 18.09
N TRP A 153 -6.17 6.26 18.73
CA TRP A 153 -6.44 5.23 19.72
C TRP A 153 -5.26 5.08 20.70
N ASP A 154 -5.55 4.51 21.86
CA ASP A 154 -4.59 4.20 22.91
C ASP A 154 -4.31 2.69 23.02
N LEU A 155 -3.40 2.30 23.93
CA LEU A 155 -3.05 0.90 24.18
C LEU A 155 -4.23 0.03 24.61
N ARG A 156 -5.21 0.59 25.32
CA ARG A 156 -6.40 -0.15 25.74
C ARG A 156 -7.27 -0.48 24.54
N GLN A 157 -7.53 0.50 23.69
CA GLN A 157 -8.28 0.29 22.44
C GLN A 157 -7.54 -0.68 21.51
N LEU A 158 -6.20 -0.61 21.47
CA LEU A 158 -5.40 -1.56 20.70
C LEU A 158 -5.56 -2.99 21.22
N ALA A 159 -5.61 -3.19 22.56
CA ALA A 159 -5.87 -4.49 23.15
C ALA A 159 -7.26 -5.02 22.81
N ASP A 160 -8.28 -4.14 22.83
CA ASP A 160 -9.64 -4.50 22.41
C ASP A 160 -9.68 -4.92 20.93
N PHE A 161 -8.97 -4.21 20.04
CA PHE A 161 -8.82 -4.60 18.64
C PHE A 161 -8.14 -5.96 18.50
N ARG A 162 -7.03 -6.19 19.25
CA ARG A 162 -6.33 -7.49 19.21
C ARG A 162 -7.25 -8.65 19.56
N GLN A 163 -8.10 -8.50 20.56
CA GLN A 163 -9.07 -9.54 20.95
C GLN A 163 -10.06 -9.89 19.82
N GLN A 164 -10.47 -8.90 19.01
CA GLN A 164 -11.39 -9.14 17.90
C GLN A 164 -10.80 -10.02 16.80
N PHE A 165 -9.46 -10.05 16.67
CA PHE A 165 -8.79 -10.93 15.73
C PHE A 165 -8.70 -12.39 16.21
N GLY A 166 -8.89 -12.68 17.51
CA GLY A 166 -8.83 -14.03 18.05
C GLY A 166 -7.53 -14.75 17.64
N ASP A 167 -7.67 -15.91 17.01
CA ASP A 167 -6.56 -16.74 16.52
C ASP A 167 -5.99 -16.27 15.17
N ASN A 168 -6.57 -15.26 14.53
CA ASN A 168 -6.09 -14.72 13.26
C ASN A 168 -4.88 -13.79 13.46
N LYS A 169 -3.74 -14.38 13.86
CA LYS A 169 -2.49 -13.65 14.10
C LYS A 169 -1.94 -13.00 12.84
N ALA A 170 -2.03 -13.66 11.70
CA ALA A 170 -1.56 -13.11 10.42
C ALA A 170 -2.35 -11.87 10.01
N GLY A 171 -3.67 -11.93 10.12
CA GLY A 171 -4.55 -10.77 9.87
C GLY A 171 -4.27 -9.60 10.82
N TRP A 172 -4.01 -9.90 12.11
CA TRP A 172 -3.60 -8.91 13.09
C TRP A 172 -2.26 -8.25 12.70
N ALA A 173 -1.23 -9.05 12.45
CA ALA A 173 0.10 -8.55 12.10
C ALA A 173 0.05 -7.68 10.82
N ARG A 174 -0.73 -8.08 9.82
CA ARG A 174 -0.93 -7.29 8.62
C ARG A 174 -1.65 -5.97 8.91
N ALA A 175 -2.72 -5.98 9.68
CA ALA A 175 -3.57 -4.81 9.88
C ALA A 175 -2.95 -3.77 10.83
N PHE A 176 -2.22 -4.20 11.86
CA PHE A 176 -1.72 -3.31 12.91
C PHE A 176 -0.20 -3.23 13.01
N ALA A 177 0.52 -4.28 12.62
CA ALA A 177 1.97 -4.25 12.57
C ALA A 177 2.52 -3.96 11.18
N ASN A 178 1.64 -3.80 10.18
CA ASN A 178 1.98 -3.58 8.77
C ASN A 178 2.99 -4.61 8.26
N ARG A 179 2.76 -5.88 8.56
CA ARG A 179 3.58 -7.00 8.08
C ARG A 179 2.89 -7.73 6.94
N ARG A 180 3.70 -8.13 5.97
CA ARG A 180 3.22 -8.93 4.84
C ARG A 180 2.65 -10.25 5.35
N ASP A 181 1.42 -10.56 4.95
CA ASP A 181 0.86 -11.88 5.17
C ASP A 181 1.44 -12.82 4.09
N VAL A 182 2.43 -13.58 4.47
CA VAL A 182 3.05 -14.62 3.61
C VAL A 182 2.23 -15.91 3.60
N GLY A 183 1.03 -15.87 4.16
CA GLY A 183 -0.05 -16.86 4.10
C GLY A 183 0.37 -18.31 4.28
N ILE A 184 0.15 -18.85 5.47
CA ILE A 184 0.15 -20.32 5.66
C ILE A 184 -0.96 -20.97 4.80
N ALA A 185 -2.02 -20.24 4.45
CA ALA A 185 -3.16 -20.75 3.69
C ALA A 185 -2.83 -21.10 2.23
N GLU A 186 -1.75 -20.56 1.66
CA GLU A 186 -1.32 -20.87 0.28
C GLU A 186 -0.13 -21.88 0.25
N ARG A 187 0.40 -22.24 1.39
CA ARG A 187 1.47 -23.23 1.45
C ARG A 187 0.87 -24.62 1.67
N ILE A 188 1.05 -25.49 0.70
CA ILE A 188 0.71 -26.93 0.83
C ILE A 188 1.49 -27.57 2.00
N ILE A 189 2.68 -27.05 2.32
CA ILE A 189 3.54 -27.49 3.41
C ILE A 189 3.84 -26.28 4.30
N SER A 190 3.60 -26.39 5.62
CA SER A 190 3.94 -25.32 6.57
C SER A 190 5.44 -25.03 6.57
N ALA A 191 5.83 -23.78 6.89
CA ALA A 191 7.24 -23.42 6.97
C ALA A 191 8.01 -24.28 8.00
N ASP A 192 7.37 -24.60 9.14
CA ASP A 192 7.98 -25.43 10.19
C ASP A 192 8.19 -26.86 9.70
N LEU A 193 7.22 -27.43 8.97
CA LEU A 193 7.35 -28.74 8.37
C LEU A 193 8.41 -28.75 7.27
N TRP A 194 8.46 -27.71 6.43
CA TRP A 194 9.49 -27.56 5.41
C TRP A 194 10.89 -27.47 6.05
N ASN A 195 11.06 -26.62 7.05
CA ASN A 195 12.33 -26.46 7.75
C ASN A 195 12.73 -27.72 8.52
N ALA A 196 11.78 -28.46 9.10
CA ALA A 196 12.04 -29.73 9.77
C ALA A 196 12.45 -30.86 8.80
N THR A 197 12.04 -30.76 7.53
CA THR A 197 12.36 -31.74 6.47
C THR A 197 13.60 -31.34 5.65
N THR A 198 14.10 -30.13 5.76
CA THR A 198 15.35 -29.70 5.14
C THR A 198 16.55 -30.33 5.89
N CYS A 199 16.86 -31.58 5.59
CA CYS A 199 18.12 -32.17 5.93
C CYS A 199 19.22 -31.54 5.08
N TRP A 200 20.04 -30.73 5.65
CA TRP A 200 21.11 -30.06 4.92
C TRP A 200 22.46 -30.35 5.59
N PRO A 201 23.50 -30.63 4.84
CA PRO A 201 23.58 -31.00 3.43
C PRO A 201 23.54 -32.53 3.23
N ILE A 202 22.85 -33.00 2.20
CA ILE A 202 23.00 -34.37 1.71
C ILE A 202 24.39 -34.42 1.07
N ALA A 203 25.34 -35.11 1.71
CA ALA A 203 26.63 -35.35 1.09
C ALA A 203 26.44 -36.22 -0.17
N PRO A 204 27.23 -36.04 -1.24
CA PRO A 204 27.08 -36.79 -2.49
C PRO A 204 27.09 -38.31 -2.30
N GLY A 205 27.61 -38.85 -1.18
CA GLY A 205 27.59 -40.26 -0.81
C GLY A 205 26.29 -40.76 -0.16
N ASP A 206 25.45 -39.88 0.35
CA ASP A 206 24.24 -40.27 1.11
C ASP A 206 23.11 -40.80 0.23
N LEU A 207 23.20 -40.58 -1.08
CA LEU A 207 22.26 -41.09 -2.07
C LEU A 207 22.69 -42.41 -2.71
N ALA A 208 23.90 -42.88 -2.44
CA ALA A 208 24.41 -44.13 -2.94
C ALA A 208 23.84 -45.29 -2.11
N GLY A 209 22.79 -45.94 -2.64
CA GLY A 209 22.20 -47.12 -2.04
C GLY A 209 20.73 -47.04 -1.63
N ARG A 210 20.00 -46.01 -2.05
CA ARG A 210 18.52 -46.00 -1.98
C ARG A 210 17.93 -46.57 -3.24
N PRO A 211 17.01 -47.58 -3.13
CA PRO A 211 16.39 -48.22 -4.29
C PRO A 211 15.52 -47.26 -5.08
#